data_3a0baad9b2b66acf01f950b8c1511343
#
_entry.id   3a0baad9b2b66acf01f950b8c1511343
#
_cell.length_a   1.000
_cell.length_b   1.000
_cell.length_c   1.000
_cell.angle_alpha   90.00
_cell.angle_beta   90.00
_cell.angle_gamma   90.00
#
_symmetry.space_group_name_H-M   'P 1'
#
loop_
_entity.id
_entity.type
_entity.pdbx_description
1 polymer ?
#
loop_
_entity_poly.entity_id
_entity_poly.type
_entity_poly.pdbx_seq_one_letter_code
_entity_poly.pdbx_strand_id
1 'polypeptide(L)'
;MKLAKEMLEWYKENRAIRRFKITDSMYMKYFRQIEINLDYNEEVQIVFIGSIGEQGSFFHSIPCFFGELCGVAITNKGIIVAKSDGVIFPIKSTLTVQLSYFNDITKVDRIFMSTLILDSIKETITVTLRKKDAQVFYNLIRRILIDKETMYTKEEIDRMSDINREINSFQDLRNYNKDWENRK
;
A
#
# COMPACT_ATOMS: atom_id res chain seq x y z
N MET A 1 11.62 -3.56 -0.14
CA MET A 1 11.94 -3.73 -1.58
C MET A 1 12.19 -2.39 -2.22
N LYS A 2 13.22 -2.28 -3.07
CA LYS A 2 13.52 -1.04 -3.81
C LYS A 2 13.56 -1.27 -5.32
N LEU A 3 13.97 -2.44 -5.77
CA LEU A 3 14.14 -2.75 -7.20
C LEU A 3 12.86 -3.36 -7.81
N ALA A 4 12.57 -3.00 -9.04
CA ALA A 4 11.42 -3.53 -9.80
C ALA A 4 11.43 -5.07 -9.90
N LYS A 5 12.63 -5.66 -9.97
CA LYS A 5 12.79 -7.12 -10.00
C LYS A 5 12.38 -7.77 -8.68
N GLU A 6 12.76 -7.20 -7.54
CA GLU A 6 12.34 -7.66 -6.22
C GLU A 6 10.82 -7.56 -6.04
N MET A 7 10.22 -6.46 -6.51
CA MET A 7 8.77 -6.25 -6.51
C MET A 7 8.05 -7.31 -7.34
N LEU A 8 8.58 -7.67 -8.51
CA LEU A 8 8.01 -8.71 -9.36
C LEU A 8 8.06 -10.09 -8.68
N GLU A 9 9.18 -10.45 -8.07
CA GLU A 9 9.35 -11.71 -7.35
C GLU A 9 8.39 -11.78 -6.17
N TRP A 10 8.36 -10.73 -5.35
CA TRP A 10 7.44 -10.63 -4.21
C TRP A 10 5.97 -10.74 -4.64
N TYR A 11 5.56 -10.05 -5.72
CA TYR A 11 4.20 -10.11 -6.24
C TYR A 11 3.84 -11.54 -6.70
N LYS A 12 4.76 -12.24 -7.37
CA LYS A 12 4.54 -13.62 -7.80
C LYS A 12 4.35 -14.59 -6.64
N GLU A 13 5.06 -14.38 -5.55
CA GLU A 13 4.99 -15.21 -4.35
C GLU A 13 3.69 -14.98 -3.57
N ASN A 14 3.25 -13.72 -3.49
CA ASN A 14 2.12 -13.33 -2.63
C ASN A 14 0.75 -13.33 -3.33
N ARG A 15 0.69 -13.37 -4.65
CA ARG A 15 -0.60 -13.52 -5.35
C ARG A 15 -1.19 -14.91 -5.16
N ALA A 16 -2.51 -15.00 -4.90
CA ALA A 16 -3.20 -16.27 -4.69
C ALA A 16 -3.39 -17.09 -5.97
N ILE A 17 -3.43 -16.43 -7.15
CA ILE A 17 -3.73 -17.09 -8.43
C ILE A 17 -2.55 -17.00 -9.39
N ARG A 18 -1.89 -18.12 -9.62
CA ARG A 18 -0.71 -18.24 -10.50
C ARG A 18 -1.01 -18.45 -11.99
N ARG A 19 -2.27 -18.58 -12.41
CA ARG A 19 -2.67 -19.18 -13.70
C ARG A 19 -2.72 -18.27 -14.94
N PHE A 20 -2.44 -16.97 -14.86
CA PHE A 20 -2.37 -16.15 -16.08
C PHE A 20 -0.93 -16.00 -16.56
N LYS A 21 -0.71 -16.46 -17.80
CA LYS A 21 0.53 -16.22 -18.57
C LYS A 21 0.65 -14.74 -19.04
N ILE A 22 0.43 -13.79 -18.16
CA ILE A 22 0.94 -12.44 -18.42
C ILE A 22 2.44 -12.53 -18.27
N THR A 23 3.15 -12.13 -19.29
CA THR A 23 4.62 -12.21 -19.30
C THR A 23 5.18 -11.28 -18.23
N ASP A 24 6.28 -11.68 -17.62
CA ASP A 24 6.97 -10.88 -16.61
C ASP A 24 7.28 -9.46 -17.10
N SER A 25 7.54 -9.30 -18.40
CA SER A 25 7.78 -8.00 -19.02
C SER A 25 6.59 -7.03 -18.92
N MET A 26 5.35 -7.54 -18.93
CA MET A 26 4.15 -6.74 -18.79
C MET A 26 3.95 -6.20 -17.38
N TYR A 27 4.30 -6.98 -16.36
CA TYR A 27 4.27 -6.51 -14.98
C TYR A 27 5.44 -5.58 -14.67
N MET A 28 6.60 -5.87 -15.24
CA MET A 28 7.84 -5.15 -15.00
C MET A 28 7.72 -3.66 -15.31
N LYS A 29 6.91 -3.25 -16.30
CA LYS A 29 6.72 -1.82 -16.62
C LYS A 29 6.11 -1.03 -15.45
N TYR A 30 5.16 -1.63 -14.71
CA TYR A 30 4.54 -0.98 -13.55
C TYR A 30 5.56 -0.85 -12.40
N PHE A 31 6.31 -1.92 -12.15
CA PHE A 31 7.28 -1.94 -11.07
C PHE A 31 8.47 -1.02 -11.34
N ARG A 32 8.93 -0.91 -12.60
CA ARG A 32 9.93 0.09 -12.99
C ARG A 32 9.43 1.52 -12.80
N GLN A 33 8.16 1.77 -13.12
CA GLN A 33 7.59 3.08 -12.89
C GLN A 33 7.48 3.40 -11.39
N ILE A 34 7.14 2.43 -10.56
CA ILE A 34 7.15 2.59 -9.11
C ILE A 34 8.58 2.86 -8.63
N GLU A 35 9.56 2.05 -9.05
CA GLU A 35 10.97 2.20 -8.70
C GLU A 35 11.50 3.62 -8.98
N ILE A 36 11.19 4.18 -10.15
CA ILE A 36 11.60 5.54 -10.56
C ILE A 36 10.99 6.61 -9.65
N ASN A 37 9.80 6.36 -9.08
CA ASN A 37 9.08 7.31 -8.23
C ASN A 37 9.34 7.12 -6.74
N LEU A 38 10.21 6.18 -6.34
CA LEU A 38 10.61 6.01 -4.95
C LEU A 38 11.61 7.09 -4.52
N ASP A 39 11.39 7.68 -3.37
CA ASP A 39 12.36 8.53 -2.71
C ASP A 39 13.59 7.73 -2.21
N TYR A 40 14.69 8.41 -1.94
CA TYR A 40 15.95 7.79 -1.49
C TYR A 40 15.78 6.83 -0.30
N ASN A 41 14.98 7.22 0.70
CA ASN A 41 14.71 6.43 1.92
C ASN A 41 13.32 5.77 1.90
N GLU A 42 12.76 5.56 0.72
CA GLU A 42 11.46 4.94 0.58
C GLU A 42 11.61 3.46 0.21
N GLU A 43 10.80 2.62 0.86
CA GLU A 43 10.82 1.16 0.67
C GLU A 43 9.42 0.62 0.44
N VAL A 44 9.27 -0.15 -0.62
CA VAL A 44 8.02 -0.84 -0.94
C VAL A 44 7.84 -2.02 0.01
N GLN A 45 6.70 -2.06 0.67
CA GLN A 45 6.29 -3.11 1.59
C GLN A 45 5.33 -4.11 0.91
N ILE A 46 4.37 -3.59 0.14
CA ILE A 46 3.39 -4.38 -0.61
C ILE A 46 3.35 -3.85 -2.03
N VAL A 47 3.23 -4.75 -3.00
CA VAL A 47 3.01 -4.39 -4.40
C VAL A 47 2.02 -5.33 -5.06
N PHE A 48 1.11 -4.79 -5.87
CA PHE A 48 0.16 -5.59 -6.62
C PHE A 48 -0.30 -4.89 -7.89
N ILE A 49 -0.96 -5.64 -8.78
CA ILE A 49 -1.50 -5.12 -10.04
C ILE A 49 -2.98 -5.43 -10.08
N GLY A 50 -3.75 -4.42 -10.41
CA GLY A 50 -5.20 -4.49 -10.55
C GLY A 50 -5.70 -3.62 -11.69
N SER A 51 -7.02 -3.53 -11.83
CA SER A 51 -7.67 -2.62 -12.80
C SER A 51 -8.33 -1.46 -12.06
N ILE A 52 -8.18 -0.25 -12.63
CA ILE A 52 -8.92 0.93 -12.22
C ILE A 52 -10.16 0.99 -13.12
N GLY A 53 -11.33 1.23 -12.55
CA GLY A 53 -12.53 1.41 -13.34
C GLY A 53 -13.75 1.69 -12.47
N GLU A 54 -14.70 2.41 -13.04
CA GLU A 54 -15.95 2.74 -12.35
C GLU A 54 -16.72 1.49 -11.93
N GLN A 55 -17.31 1.56 -10.78
CA GLN A 55 -18.17 0.52 -10.21
C GLN A 55 -19.41 0.35 -11.10
N GLY A 56 -19.38 -0.53 -12.09
CA GLY A 56 -20.63 -0.78 -12.81
C GLY A 56 -20.56 -1.56 -14.12
N SER A 57 -19.45 -1.62 -14.81
CA SER A 57 -19.40 -2.32 -16.09
C SER A 57 -19.19 -3.83 -15.93
N PHE A 58 -20.14 -4.63 -16.40
CA PHE A 58 -20.07 -6.10 -16.42
C PHE A 58 -18.85 -6.61 -17.21
N PHE A 59 -18.37 -5.84 -18.19
CA PHE A 59 -17.19 -6.17 -19.01
C PHE A 59 -15.85 -6.01 -18.27
N HIS A 60 -15.79 -5.31 -17.15
CA HIS A 60 -14.60 -5.25 -16.30
C HIS A 60 -14.34 -6.54 -15.51
N SER A 61 -15.21 -7.53 -15.64
CA SER A 61 -15.03 -8.86 -15.03
C SER A 61 -13.94 -9.71 -15.70
N ILE A 62 -13.43 -9.27 -16.86
CA ILE A 62 -12.30 -9.92 -17.56
C ILE A 62 -11.08 -8.99 -17.43
N PRO A 63 -10.19 -9.20 -16.45
CA PRO A 63 -9.16 -8.22 -16.06
C PRO A 63 -8.01 -8.07 -17.06
N CYS A 64 -8.09 -8.64 -18.26
CA CYS A 64 -6.88 -8.84 -19.05
C CYS A 64 -6.76 -8.00 -20.31
N PHE A 65 -7.85 -7.44 -20.85
CA PHE A 65 -7.77 -6.89 -22.20
C PHE A 65 -8.38 -5.49 -22.38
N PHE A 66 -9.36 -5.09 -21.58
CA PHE A 66 -10.10 -3.85 -21.79
C PHE A 66 -10.32 -3.14 -20.45
N GLY A 67 -9.44 -2.22 -20.10
CA GLY A 67 -9.58 -1.38 -18.91
C GLY A 67 -8.24 -0.78 -18.47
N GLU A 68 -8.29 0.30 -17.74
CA GLU A 68 -7.11 0.89 -17.16
C GLU A 68 -6.52 -0.07 -16.13
N LEU A 69 -5.27 -0.46 -16.32
CA LEU A 69 -4.52 -1.25 -15.37
C LEU A 69 -3.63 -0.37 -14.53
N CYS A 70 -3.43 -0.75 -13.29
CA CYS A 70 -2.49 -0.08 -12.40
C CYS A 70 -1.59 -1.05 -11.65
N GLY A 71 -0.35 -0.64 -11.46
CA GLY A 71 0.51 -1.17 -10.41
C GLY A 71 0.36 -0.29 -9.17
N VAL A 72 0.14 -0.90 -8.02
CA VAL A 72 0.02 -0.22 -6.73
C VAL A 72 1.14 -0.68 -5.82
N ALA A 73 1.83 0.26 -5.21
CA ALA A 73 2.81 0.00 -4.16
C ALA A 73 2.41 0.71 -2.88
N ILE A 74 2.44 -0.02 -1.77
CA ILE A 74 2.37 0.55 -0.42
C ILE A 74 3.81 0.61 0.08
N THR A 75 4.24 1.79 0.48
CA THR A 75 5.59 2.06 0.96
C THR A 75 5.58 2.48 2.43
N ASN A 76 6.74 2.65 3.02
CA ASN A 76 6.88 3.24 4.36
C ASN A 76 6.54 4.74 4.42
N LYS A 77 6.37 5.42 3.26
CA LYS A 77 6.04 6.86 3.19
C LYS A 77 4.68 7.14 2.55
N GLY A 78 4.18 6.24 1.69
CA GLY A 78 2.98 6.53 0.91
C GLY A 78 2.44 5.37 0.09
N ILE A 79 1.53 5.70 -0.80
CA ILE A 79 0.95 4.82 -1.78
C ILE A 79 1.31 5.36 -3.16
N ILE A 80 1.96 4.54 -3.99
CA ILE A 80 2.31 4.89 -5.36
C ILE A 80 1.45 4.07 -6.31
N VAL A 81 0.77 4.73 -7.26
CA VAL A 81 -0.09 4.09 -8.26
C VAL A 81 0.38 4.46 -9.65
N ALA A 82 0.88 3.49 -10.40
CA ALA A 82 1.28 3.63 -11.80
C ALA A 82 0.14 3.16 -12.71
N LYS A 83 -0.48 4.08 -13.46
CA LYS A 83 -1.67 3.84 -14.30
C LYS A 83 -1.29 3.67 -15.78
N SER A 84 -1.98 2.75 -16.48
CA SER A 84 -1.83 2.51 -17.93
C SER A 84 -3.18 2.18 -18.54
N ASP A 85 -3.43 2.59 -19.79
CA ASP A 85 -4.68 2.30 -20.52
C ASP A 85 -4.83 0.82 -20.92
N GLY A 86 -3.97 -0.05 -20.43
CA GLY A 86 -4.04 -1.50 -20.64
C GLY A 86 -2.66 -2.17 -20.59
N VAL A 87 -2.66 -3.49 -20.78
CA VAL A 87 -1.47 -4.33 -20.61
C VAL A 87 -0.33 -3.95 -21.56
N ILE A 88 -0.65 -3.64 -22.81
CA ILE A 88 0.33 -3.35 -23.88
C ILE A 88 0.70 -1.87 -23.98
N PHE A 89 -0.08 -0.97 -23.38
CA PHE A 89 0.14 0.47 -23.45
C PHE A 89 1.20 0.94 -22.44
N PRO A 90 1.91 2.04 -22.71
CA PRO A 90 2.84 2.62 -21.76
C PRO A 90 2.14 3.10 -20.49
N ILE A 91 2.90 3.39 -19.45
CA ILE A 91 2.38 4.05 -18.26
C ILE A 91 1.97 5.49 -18.63
N LYS A 92 0.74 5.85 -18.26
CA LYS A 92 0.12 7.14 -18.59
C LYS A 92 0.39 8.17 -17.50
N SER A 93 0.29 7.75 -16.25
CA SER A 93 0.43 8.64 -15.10
C SER A 93 0.87 7.86 -13.86
N THR A 94 1.47 8.58 -12.94
CA THR A 94 1.79 8.07 -11.61
C THR A 94 1.19 9.01 -10.58
N LEU A 95 0.49 8.44 -9.59
CA LEU A 95 -0.06 9.14 -8.45
C LEU A 95 0.71 8.71 -7.21
N THR A 96 1.06 9.67 -6.35
CA THR A 96 1.65 9.40 -5.05
C THR A 96 0.81 10.05 -3.96
N VAL A 97 0.39 9.26 -2.96
CA VAL A 97 -0.36 9.71 -1.78
C VAL A 97 0.46 9.41 -0.54
N GLN A 98 0.75 10.43 0.27
CA GLN A 98 1.47 10.25 1.53
C GLN A 98 0.64 9.48 2.56
N LEU A 99 1.27 8.64 3.39
CA LEU A 99 0.57 7.88 4.44
C LEU A 99 -0.17 8.75 5.45
N SER A 100 0.31 9.97 5.69
CA SER A 100 -0.37 10.95 6.56
C SER A 100 -1.77 11.35 6.08
N TYR A 101 -2.09 11.12 4.81
CA TYR A 101 -3.40 11.39 4.22
C TYR A 101 -4.28 10.13 4.09
N PHE A 102 -3.74 8.96 4.41
CA PHE A 102 -4.50 7.71 4.35
C PHE A 102 -5.48 7.61 5.54
N ASN A 103 -6.74 7.31 5.24
CA ASN A 103 -7.79 7.16 6.25
C ASN A 103 -8.11 5.69 6.51
N ASP A 104 -8.50 4.95 5.47
CA ASP A 104 -9.01 3.60 5.62
C ASP A 104 -8.89 2.78 4.34
N ILE A 105 -9.04 1.47 4.47
CA ILE A 105 -9.18 0.54 3.36
C ILE A 105 -10.46 -0.26 3.50
N THR A 106 -11.27 -0.26 2.46
CA THR A 106 -12.49 -1.04 2.36
C THR A 106 -12.39 -2.06 1.25
N LYS A 107 -12.95 -3.26 1.48
CA LYS A 107 -13.06 -4.30 0.45
C LYS A 107 -14.53 -4.54 0.13
N VAL A 108 -14.89 -4.40 -1.15
CA VAL A 108 -16.24 -4.70 -1.66
C VAL A 108 -16.18 -5.95 -2.50
N ASP A 109 -16.85 -7.00 -2.04
CA ASP A 109 -16.88 -8.30 -2.71
C ASP A 109 -17.98 -8.35 -3.78
N ARG A 110 -17.61 -8.88 -4.95
CA ARG A 110 -18.53 -9.31 -6.03
C ARG A 110 -18.36 -10.81 -6.26
N ILE A 111 -19.07 -11.37 -7.24
CA ILE A 111 -19.09 -12.82 -7.50
C ILE A 111 -17.67 -13.37 -7.74
N PHE A 112 -16.92 -12.81 -8.70
CA PHE A 112 -15.58 -13.28 -9.08
C PHE A 112 -14.46 -12.31 -8.76
N MET A 113 -14.79 -11.04 -8.58
CA MET A 113 -13.87 -9.94 -8.37
C MET A 113 -14.16 -9.27 -7.03
N SER A 114 -13.20 -8.56 -6.50
CA SER A 114 -13.38 -7.67 -5.36
C SER A 114 -12.67 -6.36 -5.63
N THR A 115 -13.24 -5.29 -5.13
CA THR A 115 -12.69 -3.95 -5.25
C THR A 115 -12.10 -3.54 -3.92
N LEU A 116 -10.83 -3.14 -3.93
CA LEU A 116 -10.16 -2.48 -2.83
C LEU A 116 -10.33 -0.97 -3.00
N ILE A 117 -10.82 -0.31 -1.98
CA ILE A 117 -10.99 1.14 -1.92
C ILE A 117 -10.01 1.64 -0.87
N LEU A 118 -8.96 2.32 -1.32
CA LEU A 118 -7.96 2.96 -0.48
C LEU A 118 -8.39 4.42 -0.34
N ASP A 119 -8.93 4.76 0.81
CA ASP A 119 -9.45 6.10 1.06
C ASP A 119 -8.38 7.01 1.65
N SER A 120 -8.27 8.22 1.13
CA SER A 120 -7.39 9.25 1.65
C SER A 120 -8.07 10.61 1.62
N ILE A 121 -7.59 11.56 2.43
CA ILE A 121 -8.12 12.94 2.50
C ILE A 121 -8.09 13.62 1.12
N LYS A 122 -7.14 13.26 0.25
CA LYS A 122 -6.95 13.90 -1.06
C LYS A 122 -7.65 13.16 -2.19
N GLU A 123 -7.64 11.85 -2.16
CA GLU A 123 -8.11 11.04 -3.28
C GLU A 123 -8.49 9.63 -2.81
N THR A 124 -9.53 9.06 -3.43
CA THR A 124 -9.93 7.66 -3.23
C THR A 124 -9.41 6.82 -4.40
N ILE A 125 -8.54 5.86 -4.09
CA ILE A 125 -7.96 4.94 -5.07
C ILE A 125 -8.78 3.65 -5.07
N THR A 126 -9.43 3.35 -6.20
CA THR A 126 -10.27 2.17 -6.36
C THR A 126 -9.57 1.16 -7.28
N VAL A 127 -9.28 -0.03 -6.76
CA VAL A 127 -8.58 -1.08 -7.50
C VAL A 127 -9.35 -2.38 -7.46
N THR A 128 -9.70 -2.90 -8.62
CA THR A 128 -10.43 -4.17 -8.77
C THR A 128 -9.44 -5.31 -9.05
N LEU A 129 -9.58 -6.37 -8.28
CA LEU A 129 -8.74 -7.57 -8.29
C LEU A 129 -9.62 -8.82 -8.31
N ARG A 130 -9.03 -9.97 -8.57
CA ARG A 130 -9.71 -11.24 -8.30
C ARG A 130 -9.95 -11.41 -6.82
N LYS A 131 -11.09 -11.98 -6.45
CA LYS A 131 -11.54 -12.11 -5.06
C LYS A 131 -10.48 -12.69 -4.11
N LYS A 132 -9.77 -13.74 -4.53
CA LYS A 132 -8.70 -14.34 -3.71
C LYS A 132 -7.49 -13.43 -3.54
N ASP A 133 -7.05 -12.76 -4.60
CA ASP A 133 -5.92 -11.81 -4.54
C ASP A 133 -6.31 -10.58 -3.69
N ALA A 134 -7.52 -10.05 -3.91
CA ALA A 134 -8.04 -8.93 -3.12
C ALA A 134 -8.08 -9.25 -1.62
N GLN A 135 -8.44 -10.47 -1.23
CA GLN A 135 -8.44 -10.88 0.17
C GLN A 135 -7.03 -10.89 0.77
N VAL A 136 -6.05 -11.42 0.02
CA VAL A 136 -4.64 -11.43 0.47
C VAL A 136 -4.13 -10.00 0.66
N PHE A 137 -4.27 -9.16 -0.38
CA PHE A 137 -3.76 -7.79 -0.32
C PHE A 137 -4.51 -6.91 0.66
N TYR A 138 -5.83 -7.06 0.80
CA TYR A 138 -6.61 -6.37 1.84
C TYR A 138 -6.05 -6.66 3.23
N ASN A 139 -5.83 -7.93 3.56
CA ASN A 139 -5.31 -8.31 4.87
C ASN A 139 -3.90 -7.75 5.10
N LEU A 140 -3.01 -7.81 4.10
CA LEU A 140 -1.67 -7.28 4.19
C LEU A 140 -1.67 -5.76 4.37
N ILE A 141 -2.46 -5.04 3.57
CA ILE A 141 -2.55 -3.57 3.63
C ILE A 141 -3.12 -3.13 4.97
N ARG A 142 -4.23 -3.76 5.41
CA ARG A 142 -4.85 -3.45 6.68
C ARG A 142 -3.87 -3.61 7.84
N ARG A 143 -3.15 -4.71 7.85
CA ARG A 143 -2.14 -5.03 8.87
C ARG A 143 -1.04 -3.96 8.95
N ILE A 144 -0.55 -3.47 7.81
CA ILE A 144 0.51 -2.46 7.76
C ILE A 144 -0.02 -1.05 8.03
N LEU A 145 -1.15 -0.66 7.43
CA LEU A 145 -1.62 0.73 7.46
C LEU A 145 -2.54 1.03 8.63
N ILE A 146 -3.38 0.08 9.07
CA ILE A 146 -4.38 0.31 10.11
C ILE A 146 -3.93 -0.25 11.44
N ASP A 147 -3.55 -1.53 11.47
CA ASP A 147 -3.19 -2.21 12.72
C ASP A 147 -1.78 -1.79 13.21
N LYS A 148 -1.06 -1.00 12.37
CA LYS A 148 0.31 -0.58 12.64
C LYS A 148 1.23 -1.72 13.08
N GLU A 149 0.91 -2.93 12.67
CA GLU A 149 1.82 -4.04 12.72
C GLU A 149 2.96 -3.77 11.74
N THR A 150 3.78 -2.80 12.09
CA THR A 150 5.02 -2.54 11.38
C THR A 150 5.82 -3.83 11.41
N MET A 151 6.47 -4.15 10.31
CA MET A 151 7.53 -5.17 10.27
C MET A 151 8.77 -4.68 11.03
N TYR A 152 8.57 -4.04 12.18
CA TYR A 152 9.67 -3.79 13.09
C TYR A 152 10.09 -5.12 13.69
N THR A 153 11.37 -5.39 13.66
CA THR A 153 11.93 -6.50 14.40
C THR A 153 11.59 -6.30 15.87
N LYS A 154 11.50 -7.39 16.63
CA LYS A 154 11.25 -7.33 18.07
C LYS A 154 12.18 -6.34 18.78
N GLU A 155 13.43 -6.24 18.31
CA GLU A 155 14.46 -5.31 18.80
C GLU A 155 14.14 -3.83 18.54
N GLU A 156 13.48 -3.50 17.42
CA GLU A 156 13.05 -2.12 17.12
C GLU A 156 11.83 -1.74 17.94
N ILE A 157 10.92 -2.67 18.19
CA ILE A 157 9.75 -2.46 19.06
C ILE A 157 10.23 -2.22 20.51
N ASP A 158 11.19 -2.99 20.99
CA ASP A 158 11.77 -2.82 22.33
C ASP A 158 12.47 -1.47 22.47
N ARG A 159 13.27 -1.04 21.49
CA ARG A 159 13.89 0.31 21.46
C ARG A 159 12.87 1.43 21.46
N MET A 160 11.78 1.32 20.67
CA MET A 160 10.72 2.33 20.67
C MET A 160 9.98 2.38 22.01
N SER A 161 9.79 1.25 22.67
CA SER A 161 9.15 1.20 23.99
C SER A 161 10.02 1.89 25.05
N ASP A 162 11.32 1.73 24.98
CA ASP A 162 12.28 2.37 25.90
C ASP A 162 12.33 3.90 25.68
N ILE A 163 12.37 4.36 24.42
CA ILE A 163 12.29 5.79 24.09
C ILE A 163 10.97 6.41 24.60
N ASN A 164 9.85 5.73 24.43
CA ASN A 164 8.57 6.21 24.95
C ASN A 164 8.51 6.25 26.47
N ARG A 165 9.16 5.31 27.16
CA ARG A 165 9.31 5.37 28.63
C ARG A 165 10.13 6.56 29.08
N GLU A 166 11.24 6.84 28.39
CA GLU A 166 12.06 8.04 28.70
C GLU A 166 11.27 9.34 28.48
N ILE A 167 10.55 9.45 27.34
CA ILE A 167 9.72 10.64 27.04
C ILE A 167 8.65 10.84 28.11
N ASN A 168 7.96 9.78 28.55
CA ASN A 168 6.96 9.87 29.60
C ASN A 168 7.58 10.28 30.93
N SER A 169 8.76 9.76 31.30
CA SER A 169 9.47 10.15 32.53
C SER A 169 9.86 11.63 32.54
N PHE A 170 10.28 12.18 31.38
CA PHE A 170 10.56 13.62 31.26
C PHE A 170 9.29 14.48 31.35
N GLN A 171 8.15 14.01 30.84
CA GLN A 171 6.87 14.70 30.97
C GLN A 171 6.40 14.71 32.41
N ASP A 172 6.54 13.62 33.13
CA ASP A 172 6.19 13.51 34.54
C ASP A 172 7.07 14.41 35.42
N LEU A 173 8.37 14.53 35.16
CA LEU A 173 9.27 15.46 35.82
C LEU A 173 8.89 16.92 35.54
N ARG A 174 8.47 17.23 34.32
CA ARG A 174 8.05 18.57 33.93
C ARG A 174 6.73 18.98 34.62
N ASN A 175 5.81 18.06 34.76
CA ASN A 175 4.56 18.27 35.48
C ASN A 175 4.79 18.43 36.99
N TYR A 176 5.69 17.64 37.58
CA TYR A 176 6.07 17.76 38.97
C TYR A 176 6.69 19.15 39.31
N ASN A 177 7.56 19.66 38.45
CA ASN A 177 8.15 21.01 38.62
C ASN A 177 7.09 22.10 38.50
N LYS A 178 6.11 22.01 37.58
CA LYS A 178 4.99 22.96 37.50
C LYS A 178 4.12 23.00 38.75
N ASP A 179 3.83 21.84 39.32
CA ASP A 179 3.05 21.74 40.56
C ASP A 179 3.79 22.30 41.77
N TRP A 180 5.11 22.28 41.72
CA TRP A 180 5.95 22.87 42.80
C TRP A 180 6.00 24.40 42.70
N GLU A 181 6.04 24.96 41.50
CA GLU A 181 6.00 26.42 41.27
C GLU A 181 4.63 27.03 41.65
N ASN A 182 3.55 26.28 41.47
CA ASN A 182 2.19 26.73 41.82
C ASN A 182 1.87 26.63 43.34
N ARG A 183 2.74 26.05 44.16
CA ARG A 183 2.57 25.96 45.63
C ARG A 183 3.37 26.94 46.43
N LYS A 184 4.09 27.88 45.76
CA LYS A 184 4.74 29.02 46.35
C LYS A 184 3.90 30.28 46.18
#